data_a34c6a16c104ece1ca2f1af4854efccb
#
_entry.id   a34c6a16c104ece1ca2f1af4854efccb
#
_cell.length_a   1.000
_cell.length_b   1.000
_cell.length_c   1.000
_cell.angle_alpha   90.00
_cell.angle_beta   90.00
_cell.angle_gamma   90.00
#
_symmetry.space_group_name_H-M   'P 1'
#
loop_
_entity.id
_entity.type
_entity.pdbx_description
1 polymer ?
#
loop_
_entity_poly.entity_id
_entity_poly.type
_entity_poly.pdbx_seq_one_letter_code
_entity_poly.pdbx_strand_id
1 'polypeptide(L)'
;MEGRPLCRLLDVGRRTLDVRPMEHPAAAETEQILGIHFFRGTAAEAVAQISRSGGLVVAPSGTCFERLVEDAEYRRAILSADLVLPDSGAMVVLWRILRGRKLPRISGLAYLKQLLGEVTAEGGGTFWILPHERAREKLRAWGKTSGLTIDLDLCYIAPIYENTVVDQAAAELIARRQPRHIIIAIGAGAQEKLGCYLRAEMAERPAIHCIGGALGFVTGDQVAIPAWADRFYLGWFLRLLSQPRAFLPRLWKARVLPGLLLREAQKRKAEILKS
;
A
#
# COMPACT_ATOMS: atom_id res chain seq x y z
N MET A 1 3.56 27.35 -42.46
CA MET A 1 2.28 27.08 -41.81
C MET A 1 2.00 25.59 -41.99
N GLU A 2 2.58 24.76 -41.13
CA GLU A 2 2.42 23.32 -41.20
C GLU A 2 1.55 22.84 -40.06
N GLY A 3 0.45 22.18 -40.44
CA GLY A 3 -0.58 21.69 -39.55
C GLY A 3 -0.08 20.58 -38.65
N ARG A 4 -0.28 20.71 -37.33
CA ARG A 4 -0.15 19.64 -36.39
C ARG A 4 -1.27 18.61 -36.61
N PRO A 5 -0.98 17.32 -36.70
CA PRO A 5 -2.02 16.32 -36.79
C PRO A 5 -2.74 16.18 -35.44
N LEU A 6 -4.06 16.28 -35.49
CA LEU A 6 -4.98 15.84 -34.43
C LEU A 6 -4.68 14.39 -34.07
N CYS A 7 -4.15 14.16 -32.88
CA CYS A 7 -3.92 12.83 -32.36
C CYS A 7 -5.25 12.22 -31.91
N ARG A 8 -5.56 11.10 -32.52
CA ARG A 8 -6.74 10.27 -32.42
C ARG A 8 -7.13 9.92 -30.99
N LEU A 9 -8.33 10.31 -30.61
CA LEU A 9 -9.15 9.55 -29.64
C LEU A 9 -9.40 8.16 -30.24
N LEU A 10 -9.25 7.14 -29.41
CA LEU A 10 -9.56 5.71 -29.58
C LEU A 10 -8.30 4.84 -29.64
N ASP A 11 -7.68 4.61 -28.48
CA ASP A 11 -7.22 3.28 -28.10
C ASP A 11 -7.04 3.18 -26.56
N VAL A 12 -8.12 3.05 -25.82
CA VAL A 12 -8.12 2.85 -24.36
C VAL A 12 -7.74 1.41 -23.98
N GLY A 13 -7.45 0.55 -24.95
CA GLY A 13 -7.34 -0.90 -24.76
C GLY A 13 -5.94 -1.48 -24.58
N ARG A 14 -4.85 -0.77 -24.84
CA ARG A 14 -3.48 -1.36 -24.83
C ARG A 14 -2.37 -0.35 -24.56
N ARG A 15 -2.46 0.47 -23.55
CA ARG A 15 -1.24 1.03 -22.99
C ARG A 15 -0.64 -0.01 -22.06
N THR A 16 0.34 -0.76 -22.55
CA THR A 16 1.35 -1.38 -21.69
C THR A 16 1.96 -0.24 -20.89
N LEU A 17 1.66 -0.17 -19.60
CA LEU A 17 2.34 0.75 -18.70
C LEU A 17 3.83 0.51 -18.85
N ASP A 18 4.55 1.44 -19.43
CA ASP A 18 6.00 1.41 -19.54
C ASP A 18 6.56 1.63 -18.15
N VAL A 19 6.62 0.55 -17.39
CA VAL A 19 7.20 0.53 -16.04
C VAL A 19 8.70 0.58 -16.25
N ARG A 20 9.28 1.78 -16.20
CA ARG A 20 10.74 1.93 -16.22
C ARG A 20 11.35 0.97 -15.21
N PRO A 21 12.37 0.20 -15.58
CA PRO A 21 13.08 -0.67 -14.64
C PRO A 21 13.60 0.19 -13.50
N MET A 22 13.17 -0.14 -12.29
CA MET A 22 13.57 0.59 -11.10
C MET A 22 14.88 0.00 -10.57
N GLU A 23 15.78 0.87 -10.13
CA GLU A 23 16.85 0.46 -9.23
C GLU A 23 16.18 -0.04 -7.94
N HIS A 24 16.03 -1.35 -7.83
CA HIS A 24 15.60 -1.95 -6.58
C HIS A 24 16.61 -1.59 -5.47
N PRO A 25 16.14 -1.28 -4.25
CA PRO A 25 17.05 -1.07 -3.12
C PRO A 25 18.03 -2.24 -3.05
N ALA A 26 19.28 -1.96 -2.65
CA ALA A 26 20.34 -2.97 -2.61
C ALA A 26 19.84 -4.26 -1.97
N ALA A 27 20.24 -5.41 -2.50
CA ALA A 27 19.77 -6.73 -2.06
C ALA A 27 19.95 -6.99 -0.54
N ALA A 28 20.82 -6.22 0.14
CA ALA A 28 20.99 -6.22 1.58
C ALA A 28 19.83 -5.59 2.37
N GLU A 29 19.02 -4.73 1.73
CA GLU A 29 17.92 -3.99 2.37
C GLU A 29 16.54 -4.63 2.17
N THR A 30 16.47 -5.72 1.41
CA THR A 30 15.20 -6.41 1.13
C THR A 30 15.27 -7.91 1.36
N GLU A 31 14.12 -8.52 1.63
CA GLU A 31 13.92 -9.98 1.61
C GLU A 31 12.92 -10.32 0.50
N GLN A 32 13.36 -11.13 -0.44
CA GLN A 32 12.49 -11.54 -1.54
C GLN A 32 11.61 -12.72 -1.13
N ILE A 33 10.30 -12.58 -1.24
CA ILE A 33 9.29 -13.63 -0.95
C ILE A 33 8.23 -13.57 -2.05
N LEU A 34 7.96 -14.68 -2.73
CA LEU A 34 7.01 -14.78 -3.86
C LEU A 34 7.29 -13.79 -5.00
N GLY A 35 8.57 -13.49 -5.25
CA GLY A 35 8.99 -12.49 -6.22
C GLY A 35 8.89 -11.04 -5.75
N ILE A 36 8.37 -10.78 -4.54
CA ILE A 36 8.20 -9.45 -3.95
C ILE A 36 9.43 -9.15 -3.06
N HIS A 37 9.99 -7.95 -3.21
CA HIS A 37 11.10 -7.44 -2.39
C HIS A 37 10.57 -6.70 -1.18
N PHE A 38 10.47 -7.39 -0.04
CA PHE A 38 10.02 -6.80 1.23
C PHE A 38 11.14 -6.03 1.91
N PHE A 39 10.85 -4.81 2.31
CA PHE A 39 11.77 -3.94 3.03
C PHE A 39 12.15 -4.52 4.41
N ARG A 40 13.44 -4.42 4.79
CA ARG A 40 13.97 -5.01 6.04
C ARG A 40 14.27 -3.99 7.14
N GLY A 41 14.05 -2.71 6.90
CA GLY A 41 14.28 -1.65 7.88
C GLY A 41 13.13 -1.43 8.85
N THR A 42 13.11 -0.26 9.45
CA THR A 42 12.10 0.24 10.37
C THR A 42 11.04 1.08 9.65
N ALA A 43 9.92 1.38 10.31
CA ALA A 43 8.90 2.28 9.77
C ALA A 43 9.46 3.70 9.52
N ALA A 44 10.34 4.18 10.40
CA ALA A 44 10.96 5.51 10.24
C ALA A 44 11.87 5.57 9.01
N GLU A 45 12.72 4.54 8.80
CA GLU A 45 13.57 4.45 7.62
C GLU A 45 12.75 4.34 6.34
N ALA A 46 11.66 3.56 6.36
CA ALA A 46 10.75 3.44 5.21
C ALA A 46 10.11 4.78 4.84
N VAL A 47 9.60 5.53 5.83
CA VAL A 47 9.04 6.87 5.63
C VAL A 47 10.11 7.81 5.10
N ALA A 48 11.27 7.91 5.75
CA ALA A 48 12.37 8.78 5.34
C ALA A 48 12.88 8.48 3.92
N GLN A 49 12.93 7.19 3.52
CA GLN A 49 13.33 6.78 2.19
C GLN A 49 12.34 7.31 1.15
N ILE A 50 11.04 7.01 1.32
CA ILE A 50 10.03 7.34 0.31
C ILE A 50 9.75 8.84 0.24
N SER A 51 9.85 9.57 1.35
CA SER A 51 9.70 11.03 1.38
C SER A 51 10.81 11.74 0.60
N ARG A 52 12.01 11.15 0.53
CA ARG A 52 13.12 11.66 -0.28
C ARG A 52 13.02 11.29 -1.75
N SER A 53 12.70 10.02 -2.04
CA SER A 53 12.77 9.48 -3.41
C SER A 53 11.45 9.62 -4.18
N GLY A 54 10.33 9.86 -3.48
CA GLY A 54 9.01 9.63 -4.04
C GLY A 54 8.78 8.16 -4.40
N GLY A 55 7.63 7.85 -4.97
CA GLY A 55 7.29 6.51 -5.44
C GLY A 55 6.15 5.85 -4.67
N LEU A 56 5.90 4.58 -4.93
CA LEU A 56 4.76 3.82 -4.43
C LEU A 56 5.13 2.92 -3.25
N VAL A 57 4.47 3.13 -2.11
CA VAL A 57 4.54 2.25 -0.93
C VAL A 57 3.28 1.40 -0.84
N VAL A 58 3.45 0.10 -0.64
CA VAL A 58 2.35 -0.84 -0.44
C VAL A 58 2.58 -1.69 0.82
N ALA A 59 1.50 -2.07 1.50
CA ALA A 59 1.53 -2.87 2.72
C ALA A 59 0.60 -4.09 2.60
N PRO A 60 0.97 -5.14 1.84
CA PRO A 60 0.11 -6.28 1.61
C PRO A 60 -0.09 -7.07 2.90
N SER A 61 -1.34 -7.14 3.37
CA SER A 61 -1.74 -7.95 4.53
C SER A 61 -1.89 -9.43 4.16
N GLY A 62 -2.01 -10.32 5.15
CA GLY A 62 -2.13 -11.76 4.92
C GLY A 62 -3.31 -12.17 4.03
N THR A 63 -4.39 -11.39 4.04
CA THR A 63 -5.59 -11.62 3.21
C THR A 63 -5.42 -11.20 1.75
N CYS A 64 -4.34 -10.49 1.42
CA CYS A 64 -4.08 -10.00 0.07
C CYS A 64 -3.29 -10.99 -0.79
N PHE A 65 -2.70 -12.03 -0.19
CA PHE A 65 -1.86 -13.00 -0.93
C PHE A 65 -2.65 -13.87 -1.90
N GLU A 66 -3.94 -14.13 -1.66
CA GLU A 66 -4.83 -14.77 -2.61
C GLU A 66 -4.91 -13.95 -3.92
N ARG A 67 -5.06 -12.62 -3.79
CA ARG A 67 -5.14 -11.72 -4.95
C ARG A 67 -3.87 -11.72 -5.80
N LEU A 68 -2.70 -12.01 -5.25
CA LEU A 68 -1.48 -12.16 -6.03
C LEU A 68 -1.56 -13.28 -7.06
N VAL A 69 -2.41 -14.29 -6.81
CA VAL A 69 -2.62 -15.42 -7.72
C VAL A 69 -3.75 -15.13 -8.69
N GLU A 70 -4.85 -14.52 -8.22
CA GLU A 70 -6.10 -14.39 -8.97
C GLU A 70 -6.21 -13.06 -9.75
N ASP A 71 -5.51 -12.01 -9.33
CA ASP A 71 -5.62 -10.65 -9.88
C ASP A 71 -4.27 -10.19 -10.45
N ALA A 72 -4.13 -10.27 -11.77
CA ALA A 72 -2.90 -9.91 -12.47
C ALA A 72 -2.55 -8.41 -12.34
N GLU A 73 -3.55 -7.51 -12.26
CA GLU A 73 -3.31 -6.08 -12.10
C GLU A 73 -2.83 -5.78 -10.67
N TYR A 74 -3.46 -6.40 -9.67
CA TYR A 74 -3.00 -6.31 -8.29
C TYR A 74 -1.56 -6.82 -8.13
N ARG A 75 -1.27 -8.00 -8.72
CA ARG A 75 0.08 -8.55 -8.72
C ARG A 75 1.09 -7.60 -9.35
N ARG A 76 0.76 -7.01 -10.50
CA ARG A 76 1.61 -6.02 -11.16
C ARG A 76 1.86 -4.82 -10.27
N ALA A 77 0.82 -4.27 -9.63
CA ALA A 77 0.93 -3.13 -8.72
C ALA A 77 1.87 -3.42 -7.54
N ILE A 78 1.76 -4.61 -6.92
CA ILE A 78 2.65 -5.01 -5.82
C ILE A 78 4.08 -5.20 -6.29
N LEU A 79 4.30 -5.89 -7.42
CA LEU A 79 5.65 -6.17 -7.94
C LEU A 79 6.36 -4.91 -8.47
N SER A 80 5.59 -3.90 -8.88
CA SER A 80 6.13 -2.63 -9.36
C SER A 80 6.28 -1.57 -8.27
N ALA A 81 5.88 -1.86 -7.03
CA ALA A 81 6.00 -0.90 -5.94
C ALA A 81 7.47 -0.62 -5.58
N ASP A 82 7.76 0.64 -5.24
CA ASP A 82 9.09 1.10 -4.87
C ASP A 82 9.49 0.60 -3.49
N LEU A 83 8.50 0.41 -2.61
CA LEU A 83 8.72 -0.07 -1.26
C LEU A 83 7.55 -0.94 -0.80
N VAL A 84 7.84 -2.19 -0.45
CA VAL A 84 6.83 -3.14 0.03
C VAL A 84 7.05 -3.44 1.50
N LEU A 85 6.09 -3.05 2.33
CA LEU A 85 6.15 -3.24 3.78
C LEU A 85 5.74 -4.68 4.15
N PRO A 86 6.47 -5.37 5.03
CA PRO A 86 6.10 -6.69 5.53
C PRO A 86 5.01 -6.58 6.62
N ASP A 87 3.78 -6.19 6.24
CA ASP A 87 2.66 -5.99 7.19
C ASP A 87 2.10 -7.31 7.72
N SER A 88 2.11 -8.38 6.92
CA SER A 88 1.51 -9.65 7.31
C SER A 88 2.30 -10.37 8.40
N GLY A 89 1.81 -10.36 9.64
CA GLY A 89 2.43 -11.10 10.76
C GLY A 89 2.50 -12.61 10.48
N ALA A 90 1.46 -13.21 9.88
CA ALA A 90 1.46 -14.63 9.51
C ALA A 90 2.57 -14.95 8.48
N MET A 91 2.74 -14.11 7.47
CA MET A 91 3.82 -14.27 6.49
C MET A 91 5.20 -14.22 7.15
N VAL A 92 5.44 -13.22 7.98
CA VAL A 92 6.73 -13.02 8.66
C VAL A 92 7.08 -14.21 9.57
N VAL A 93 6.10 -14.70 10.36
CA VAL A 93 6.28 -15.85 11.25
C VAL A 93 6.54 -17.12 10.46
N LEU A 94 5.70 -17.43 9.46
CA LEU A 94 5.88 -18.61 8.62
C LEU A 94 7.20 -18.58 7.86
N TRP A 95 7.58 -17.44 7.30
CA TRP A 95 8.86 -17.30 6.61
C TRP A 95 10.06 -17.54 7.53
N ARG A 96 9.99 -17.03 8.76
CA ARG A 96 11.01 -17.30 9.79
C ARG A 96 11.13 -18.79 10.09
N ILE A 97 10.01 -19.50 10.23
CA ILE A 97 10.00 -20.95 10.49
C ILE A 97 10.59 -21.71 9.29
N LEU A 98 10.21 -21.37 8.08
CA LEU A 98 10.60 -22.07 6.87
C LEU A 98 12.06 -21.80 6.44
N ARG A 99 12.58 -20.59 6.71
CA ARG A 99 13.88 -20.14 6.21
C ARG A 99 14.90 -19.79 7.29
N GLY A 100 14.50 -19.76 8.55
CA GLY A 100 15.35 -19.34 9.66
C GLY A 100 15.73 -17.84 9.64
N ARG A 101 15.22 -17.07 8.68
CA ARG A 101 15.54 -15.65 8.48
C ARG A 101 14.53 -14.76 9.19
N LYS A 102 15.01 -13.73 9.91
CA LYS A 102 14.17 -12.70 10.51
C LYS A 102 13.88 -11.63 9.47
N LEU A 103 12.57 -11.36 9.28
CA LEU A 103 12.06 -10.19 8.57
C LEU A 103 11.34 -9.32 9.60
N PRO A 104 11.79 -8.08 9.89
CA PRO A 104 11.07 -7.19 10.80
C PRO A 104 9.68 -6.88 10.24
N ARG A 105 8.64 -7.08 11.05
CA ARG A 105 7.30 -6.68 10.64
C ARG A 105 7.12 -5.17 10.75
N ILE A 106 6.63 -4.55 9.68
CA ILE A 106 6.21 -3.15 9.67
C ILE A 106 4.72 -3.14 9.36
N SER A 107 3.88 -2.91 10.40
CA SER A 107 2.45 -2.80 10.15
C SER A 107 2.11 -1.49 9.45
N GLY A 108 1.06 -1.51 8.60
CA GLY A 108 0.55 -0.31 7.95
C GLY A 108 0.18 0.78 8.97
N LEU A 109 -0.28 0.39 10.18
CA LEU A 109 -0.57 1.33 11.27
C LEU A 109 0.71 1.97 11.85
N ALA A 110 1.76 1.19 12.08
CA ALA A 110 3.04 1.71 12.58
C ALA A 110 3.67 2.66 11.56
N TYR A 111 3.64 2.27 10.29
CA TYR A 111 4.09 3.12 9.19
C TYR A 111 3.30 4.43 9.11
N LEU A 112 1.96 4.35 9.14
CA LEU A 112 1.11 5.54 9.10
C LEU A 112 1.39 6.50 10.26
N LYS A 113 1.53 5.99 11.48
CA LYS A 113 1.85 6.84 12.64
C LYS A 113 3.15 7.63 12.45
N GLN A 114 4.17 6.97 11.90
CA GLN A 114 5.43 7.63 11.59
C GLN A 114 5.27 8.68 10.48
N LEU A 115 4.55 8.34 9.41
CA LEU A 115 4.25 9.26 8.30
C LEU A 115 3.45 10.47 8.77
N LEU A 116 2.44 10.28 9.61
CA LEU A 116 1.64 11.40 10.15
C LEU A 116 2.47 12.36 11.00
N GLY A 117 3.46 11.86 11.74
CA GLY A 117 4.43 12.70 12.45
C GLY A 117 5.22 13.58 11.48
N GLU A 118 5.71 13.04 10.39
CA GLU A 118 6.46 13.77 9.35
C GLU A 118 5.58 14.79 8.64
N VAL A 119 4.40 14.39 8.16
CA VAL A 119 3.44 15.27 7.49
C VAL A 119 2.98 16.42 8.39
N THR A 120 2.81 16.17 9.69
CA THR A 120 2.46 17.20 10.66
C THR A 120 3.61 18.22 10.84
N ALA A 121 4.84 17.74 10.89
CA ALA A 121 6.03 18.59 11.00
C ALA A 121 6.25 19.46 9.74
N GLU A 122 5.87 18.95 8.56
CA GLU A 122 5.94 19.67 7.29
C GLU A 122 4.84 20.74 7.12
N GLY A 123 3.82 20.75 7.96
CA GLY A 123 2.76 21.76 7.96
C GLY A 123 1.64 21.55 6.93
N GLY A 124 1.54 20.38 6.30
CA GLY A 124 0.44 20.05 5.38
C GLY A 124 0.89 19.71 3.96
N GLY A 125 0.00 19.91 2.96
CA GLY A 125 0.30 19.59 1.54
C GLY A 125 0.13 18.10 1.19
N THR A 126 -0.54 17.34 2.04
CA THR A 126 -0.87 15.93 1.80
C THR A 126 -2.21 15.79 1.10
N PHE A 127 -2.24 15.03 0.02
CA PHE A 127 -3.45 14.67 -0.70
C PHE A 127 -4.04 13.36 -0.15
N TRP A 128 -5.33 13.37 0.14
CA TRP A 128 -6.03 12.26 0.77
C TRP A 128 -7.06 11.65 -0.17
N ILE A 129 -6.92 10.37 -0.47
CA ILE A 129 -7.92 9.61 -1.23
C ILE A 129 -8.66 8.71 -0.27
N LEU A 130 -9.95 9.00 -0.06
CA LEU A 130 -10.79 8.46 1.00
C LEU A 130 -11.96 7.67 0.42
N PRO A 131 -12.49 6.66 1.14
CA PRO A 131 -13.53 5.79 0.62
C PRO A 131 -14.93 6.40 0.63
N HIS A 132 -15.20 7.36 1.51
CA HIS A 132 -16.53 7.97 1.68
C HIS A 132 -16.45 9.24 2.52
N GLU A 133 -17.48 10.05 2.47
CA GLU A 133 -17.59 11.36 3.11
C GLU A 133 -17.36 11.31 4.64
N ARG A 134 -17.94 10.31 5.30
CA ARG A 134 -17.72 10.11 6.73
C ARG A 134 -16.25 9.93 7.12
N ALA A 135 -15.43 9.29 6.24
CA ALA A 135 -13.99 9.17 6.48
C ALA A 135 -13.30 10.53 6.41
N ARG A 136 -13.75 11.44 5.52
CA ARG A 136 -13.28 12.82 5.41
C ARG A 136 -13.60 13.63 6.66
N GLU A 137 -14.82 13.53 7.15
CA GLU A 137 -15.26 14.22 8.37
C GLU A 137 -14.43 13.76 9.59
N LYS A 138 -14.22 12.45 9.73
CA LYS A 138 -13.40 11.89 10.81
C LYS A 138 -11.94 12.29 10.71
N LEU A 139 -11.36 12.28 9.50
CA LEU A 139 -10.01 12.76 9.26
C LEU A 139 -9.87 14.23 9.69
N ARG A 140 -10.81 15.08 9.31
CA ARG A 140 -10.85 16.49 9.71
C ARG A 140 -10.96 16.67 11.21
N ALA A 141 -11.84 15.92 11.87
CA ALA A 141 -12.01 15.97 13.32
C ALA A 141 -10.74 15.54 14.05
N TRP A 142 -10.12 14.45 13.60
CA TRP A 142 -8.85 13.98 14.12
C TRP A 142 -7.72 14.98 13.90
N GLY A 143 -7.61 15.59 12.72
CA GLY A 143 -6.61 16.59 12.39
C GLY A 143 -6.61 17.75 13.39
N LYS A 144 -7.80 18.27 13.75
CA LYS A 144 -7.96 19.36 14.74
C LYS A 144 -7.39 18.99 16.12
N THR A 145 -7.48 17.73 16.53
CA THR A 145 -7.00 17.28 17.85
C THR A 145 -5.54 16.88 17.85
N SER A 146 -4.98 16.53 16.68
CA SER A 146 -3.60 16.09 16.52
C SER A 146 -2.64 17.17 16.01
N GLY A 147 -3.13 18.39 15.79
CA GLY A 147 -2.31 19.51 15.31
C GLY A 147 -2.01 19.47 13.80
N LEU A 148 -2.69 18.56 13.04
CA LEU A 148 -2.55 18.50 11.60
C LEU A 148 -3.69 19.25 10.92
N THR A 149 -3.37 20.30 10.16
CA THR A 149 -4.36 21.00 9.35
C THR A 149 -4.71 20.15 8.12
N ILE A 150 -5.98 19.75 8.02
CA ILE A 150 -6.50 19.04 6.86
C ILE A 150 -7.16 20.04 5.93
N ASP A 151 -6.54 20.26 4.78
CA ASP A 151 -7.14 21.00 3.68
C ASP A 151 -8.15 20.12 2.94
N LEU A 152 -9.41 20.55 2.92
CA LEU A 152 -10.50 19.81 2.29
C LEU A 152 -10.37 19.78 0.76
N ASP A 153 -9.70 20.77 0.16
CA ASP A 153 -9.41 20.81 -1.26
C ASP A 153 -8.36 19.76 -1.69
N LEU A 154 -7.65 19.19 -0.73
CA LEU A 154 -6.72 18.08 -0.90
C LEU A 154 -7.35 16.73 -0.50
N CYS A 155 -8.66 16.67 -0.28
CA CYS A 155 -9.40 15.45 0.03
C CYS A 155 -10.28 15.03 -1.15
N TYR A 156 -10.01 13.87 -1.72
CA TYR A 156 -10.76 13.27 -2.80
C TYR A 156 -11.54 12.05 -2.29
N ILE A 157 -12.83 11.99 -2.59
CA ILE A 157 -13.65 10.81 -2.32
C ILE A 157 -13.62 9.92 -3.56
N ALA A 158 -12.98 8.77 -3.41
CA ALA A 158 -12.84 7.82 -4.50
C ALA A 158 -14.18 7.15 -4.84
N PRO A 159 -14.48 6.93 -6.12
CA PRO A 159 -15.61 6.11 -6.52
C PRO A 159 -15.38 4.64 -6.13
N ILE A 160 -16.42 3.82 -6.24
CA ILE A 160 -16.28 2.37 -6.13
C ILE A 160 -15.67 1.87 -7.44
N TYR A 161 -14.45 1.33 -7.37
CA TYR A 161 -13.78 0.73 -8.52
C TYR A 161 -14.20 -0.72 -8.70
N GLU A 162 -14.42 -1.10 -9.93
CA GLU A 162 -14.62 -2.50 -10.34
C GLU A 162 -13.27 -3.21 -10.55
N ASN A 163 -13.10 -3.95 -11.65
CA ASN A 163 -11.90 -4.73 -11.91
C ASN A 163 -10.68 -3.86 -12.29
N THR A 164 -10.89 -2.89 -13.17
CA THR A 164 -9.84 -1.96 -13.62
C THR A 164 -9.92 -0.66 -12.85
N VAL A 165 -8.78 -0.18 -12.37
CA VAL A 165 -8.71 1.04 -11.56
C VAL A 165 -7.99 2.12 -12.36
N VAL A 166 -8.80 2.98 -12.99
CA VAL A 166 -8.37 4.19 -13.70
C VAL A 166 -9.20 5.34 -13.16
N ASP A 167 -8.55 6.40 -12.70
CA ASP A 167 -9.22 7.58 -12.15
C ASP A 167 -8.54 8.85 -12.66
N GLN A 168 -8.97 9.27 -13.83
CA GLN A 168 -8.43 10.46 -14.48
C GLN A 168 -8.73 11.73 -13.68
N ALA A 169 -9.90 11.81 -13.02
CA ALA A 169 -10.27 12.97 -12.21
C ALA A 169 -9.33 13.14 -11.01
N ALA A 170 -9.01 12.04 -10.31
CA ALA A 170 -8.01 12.06 -9.25
C ALA A 170 -6.62 12.44 -9.78
N ALA A 171 -6.20 11.88 -10.92
CA ALA A 171 -4.89 12.19 -11.52
C ALA A 171 -4.77 13.67 -11.91
N GLU A 172 -5.79 14.24 -12.56
CA GLU A 172 -5.81 15.66 -12.94
C GLU A 172 -5.80 16.59 -11.71
N LEU A 173 -6.55 16.24 -10.66
CA LEU A 173 -6.57 17.03 -9.44
C LEU A 173 -5.21 17.01 -8.74
N ILE A 174 -4.56 15.85 -8.65
CA ILE A 174 -3.23 15.68 -8.08
C ILE A 174 -2.20 16.46 -8.90
N ALA A 175 -2.25 16.37 -10.25
CA ALA A 175 -1.34 17.09 -11.13
C ALA A 175 -1.45 18.62 -10.96
N ARG A 176 -2.65 19.14 -10.73
CA ARG A 176 -2.86 20.58 -10.45
C ARG A 176 -2.35 21.00 -9.07
N ARG A 177 -2.50 20.15 -8.06
CA ARG A 177 -2.13 20.46 -6.66
C ARG A 177 -0.69 20.14 -6.30
N GLN A 178 -0.04 19.27 -7.06
CA GLN A 178 1.36 18.83 -6.89
C GLN A 178 1.73 18.50 -5.42
N PRO A 179 0.96 17.63 -4.74
CA PRO A 179 1.23 17.27 -3.38
C PRO A 179 2.51 16.44 -3.27
N ARG A 180 3.26 16.63 -2.19
CA ARG A 180 4.43 15.80 -1.89
C ARG A 180 4.04 14.37 -1.47
N HIS A 181 2.96 14.26 -0.70
CA HIS A 181 2.44 13.00 -0.20
C HIS A 181 1.01 12.76 -0.69
N ILE A 182 0.73 11.54 -1.13
CA ILE A 182 -0.61 11.06 -1.49
C ILE A 182 -0.92 9.84 -0.62
N ILE A 183 -1.91 9.95 0.25
CA ILE A 183 -2.35 8.87 1.13
C ILE A 183 -3.64 8.26 0.58
N ILE A 184 -3.58 6.98 0.19
CA ILE A 184 -4.71 6.24 -0.36
C ILE A 184 -5.25 5.29 0.72
N ALA A 185 -6.48 5.51 1.16
CA ALA A 185 -7.12 4.79 2.26
C ALA A 185 -8.45 4.12 1.88
N ILE A 186 -8.59 3.66 0.64
CA ILE A 186 -9.84 3.10 0.09
C ILE A 186 -9.98 1.58 0.25
N GLY A 187 -8.97 0.91 0.77
CA GLY A 187 -8.98 -0.52 1.01
C GLY A 187 -8.12 -1.32 0.02
N ALA A 188 -7.70 -2.50 0.50
CA ALA A 188 -6.77 -3.37 -0.22
C ALA A 188 -7.35 -3.89 -1.54
N GLY A 189 -6.53 -3.96 -2.55
CA GLY A 189 -6.86 -4.33 -3.93
C GLY A 189 -7.01 -3.10 -4.82
N ALA A 190 -7.98 -2.24 -4.57
CA ALA A 190 -8.18 -1.03 -5.34
C ALA A 190 -7.08 0.02 -5.11
N GLN A 191 -6.66 0.21 -3.86
CA GLN A 191 -5.65 1.22 -3.52
C GLN A 191 -4.30 0.97 -4.18
N GLU A 192 -3.84 -0.27 -4.25
CA GLU A 192 -2.55 -0.61 -4.85
C GLU A 192 -2.59 -0.41 -6.38
N LYS A 193 -3.70 -0.80 -7.01
CA LYS A 193 -3.93 -0.55 -8.44
C LYS A 193 -4.00 0.96 -8.74
N LEU A 194 -4.76 1.72 -7.93
CA LEU A 194 -4.85 3.17 -8.06
C LEU A 194 -3.49 3.83 -7.85
N GLY A 195 -2.74 3.43 -6.82
CA GLY A 195 -1.39 3.94 -6.58
C GLY A 195 -0.44 3.67 -7.75
N CYS A 196 -0.51 2.48 -8.35
CA CYS A 196 0.27 2.13 -9.53
C CYS A 196 -0.13 2.98 -10.74
N TYR A 197 -1.42 3.20 -10.96
CA TYR A 197 -1.94 4.07 -12.01
C TYR A 197 -1.48 5.52 -11.82
N LEU A 198 -1.71 6.10 -10.64
CA LEU A 198 -1.32 7.48 -10.34
C LEU A 198 0.19 7.68 -10.49
N ARG A 199 1.02 6.72 -10.03
CA ARG A 199 2.47 6.80 -10.22
C ARG A 199 2.88 6.88 -11.69
N ALA A 200 2.17 6.18 -12.57
CA ALA A 200 2.45 6.18 -14.01
C ALA A 200 1.99 7.48 -14.70
N GLU A 201 0.92 8.11 -14.20
CA GLU A 201 0.36 9.34 -14.75
C GLU A 201 1.09 10.61 -14.26
N MET A 202 1.79 10.57 -13.11
CA MET A 202 2.45 11.74 -12.54
C MET A 202 3.82 11.97 -13.18
N ALA A 203 4.04 13.18 -13.70
CA ALA A 203 5.35 13.62 -14.19
C ALA A 203 6.33 13.84 -13.03
N GLU A 204 5.86 14.50 -11.97
CA GLU A 204 6.51 14.57 -10.67
C GLU A 204 6.39 13.20 -10.00
N ARG A 205 7.31 12.89 -9.11
CA ARG A 205 7.31 11.62 -8.40
C ARG A 205 6.88 11.80 -6.93
N PRO A 206 5.59 12.01 -6.63
CA PRO A 206 5.12 12.14 -5.26
C PRO A 206 5.30 10.82 -4.49
N ALA A 207 5.34 10.91 -3.15
CA ALA A 207 5.29 9.73 -2.30
C ALA A 207 3.84 9.25 -2.17
N ILE A 208 3.54 8.07 -2.73
CA ILE A 208 2.19 7.49 -2.76
C ILE A 208 2.11 6.35 -1.75
N HIS A 209 1.21 6.44 -0.78
CA HIS A 209 1.12 5.54 0.36
C HIS A 209 -0.20 4.73 0.33
N CYS A 210 -0.13 3.46 -0.05
CA CYS A 210 -1.25 2.52 -0.02
C CYS A 210 -1.30 1.79 1.32
N ILE A 211 -1.93 2.42 2.32
CA ILE A 211 -1.91 1.96 3.72
C ILE A 211 -3.21 1.31 4.20
N GLY A 212 -4.20 1.21 3.32
CA GLY A 212 -5.47 0.53 3.58
C GLY A 212 -6.26 1.13 4.73
N GLY A 213 -6.84 0.25 5.53
CA GLY A 213 -7.65 0.63 6.70
C GLY A 213 -6.87 1.21 7.87
N ALA A 214 -5.56 1.43 7.77
CA ALA A 214 -4.75 1.96 8.87
C ALA A 214 -5.24 3.36 9.31
N LEU A 215 -5.66 4.20 8.35
CA LEU A 215 -6.20 5.52 8.63
C LEU A 215 -7.46 5.45 9.52
N GLY A 216 -8.36 4.51 9.26
CA GLY A 216 -9.58 4.33 10.06
C GLY A 216 -9.33 4.02 11.53
N PHE A 217 -8.20 3.38 11.88
CA PHE A 217 -7.81 3.15 13.27
C PHE A 217 -7.33 4.42 13.96
N VAL A 218 -6.69 5.32 13.21
CA VAL A 218 -6.18 6.59 13.75
C VAL A 218 -7.33 7.58 13.92
N THR A 219 -8.20 7.67 12.94
CA THR A 219 -9.33 8.63 12.91
C THR A 219 -10.57 8.16 13.69
N GLY A 220 -10.56 6.92 14.22
CA GLY A 220 -11.71 6.33 14.92
C GLY A 220 -12.86 5.91 14.01
N ASP A 221 -12.59 5.70 12.71
CA ASP A 221 -13.56 5.10 11.78
C ASP A 221 -13.62 3.58 11.90
N GLN A 222 -12.56 2.97 12.44
CA GLN A 222 -12.49 1.55 12.80
C GLN A 222 -12.15 1.39 14.28
N VAL A 223 -12.50 0.23 14.84
CA VAL A 223 -12.19 -0.11 16.23
C VAL A 223 -10.68 -0.07 16.45
N ALA A 224 -10.23 0.71 17.43
CA ALA A 224 -8.82 0.86 17.73
C ALA A 224 -8.16 -0.48 18.05
N ILE A 225 -6.98 -0.73 17.47
CA ILE A 225 -6.14 -1.88 17.81
C ILE A 225 -5.19 -1.43 18.93
N PRO A 226 -5.24 -2.03 20.12
CA PRO A 226 -4.29 -1.73 21.19
C PRO A 226 -2.86 -2.02 20.75
N ALA A 227 -1.89 -1.21 21.19
CA ALA A 227 -0.49 -1.34 20.80
C ALA A 227 0.10 -2.73 21.11
N TRP A 228 -0.32 -3.37 22.21
CA TRP A 228 0.11 -4.72 22.57
C TRP A 228 -0.39 -5.76 21.56
N ALA A 229 -1.61 -5.61 21.04
CA ALA A 229 -2.16 -6.53 20.05
C ALA A 229 -1.46 -6.43 18.70
N ASP A 230 -1.04 -5.24 18.30
CA ASP A 230 -0.19 -5.06 17.10
C ASP A 230 1.20 -5.65 17.31
N ARG A 231 1.80 -5.44 18.49
CA ARG A 231 3.12 -5.99 18.87
C ARG A 231 3.14 -7.52 18.87
N PHE A 232 2.07 -8.18 19.32
CA PHE A 232 1.95 -9.64 19.36
C PHE A 232 1.29 -10.25 18.13
N TYR A 233 1.14 -9.47 17.04
CA TYR A 233 0.50 -9.90 15.79
C TYR A 233 -0.98 -10.34 15.95
N LEU A 234 -1.64 -9.93 17.03
CA LEU A 234 -3.03 -10.31 17.37
C LEU A 234 -4.09 -9.37 16.80
N GLY A 235 -3.70 -8.37 16.01
CA GLY A 235 -4.65 -7.42 15.39
C GLY A 235 -5.73 -8.09 14.53
N TRP A 236 -5.41 -9.21 13.87
CA TRP A 236 -6.37 -10.02 13.13
C TRP A 236 -7.39 -10.71 14.05
N PHE A 237 -6.96 -11.17 15.24
CA PHE A 237 -7.82 -11.84 16.20
C PHE A 237 -8.83 -10.87 16.84
N LEU A 238 -8.40 -9.67 17.19
CA LEU A 238 -9.31 -8.62 17.68
C LEU A 238 -10.33 -8.20 16.61
N ARG A 239 -9.93 -8.14 15.35
CA ARG A 239 -10.88 -7.88 14.25
C ARG A 239 -11.86 -9.03 14.06
N LEU A 240 -11.43 -10.27 14.25
CA LEU A 240 -12.31 -11.43 14.20
C LEU A 240 -13.35 -11.37 15.32
N LEU A 241 -12.96 -10.99 16.54
CA LEU A 241 -13.87 -10.84 17.66
C LEU A 241 -14.84 -9.67 17.50
N SER A 242 -14.35 -8.53 16.98
CA SER A 242 -15.17 -7.31 16.83
C SER A 242 -16.10 -7.34 15.61
N GLN A 243 -15.70 -8.00 14.51
CA GLN A 243 -16.44 -8.04 13.25
C GLN A 243 -16.36 -9.45 12.58
N PRO A 244 -16.90 -10.51 13.22
CA PRO A 244 -16.72 -11.89 12.75
C PRO A 244 -17.23 -12.09 11.32
N ARG A 245 -18.42 -11.56 11.00
CA ARG A 245 -19.04 -11.72 9.67
C ARG A 245 -18.19 -11.13 8.54
N ALA A 246 -17.52 -10.02 8.78
CA ALA A 246 -16.66 -9.38 7.80
C ALA A 246 -15.27 -10.04 7.72
N PHE A 247 -14.80 -10.65 8.80
CA PHE A 247 -13.43 -11.13 8.91
C PHE A 247 -13.26 -12.64 8.62
N LEU A 248 -14.27 -13.48 8.90
CA LEU A 248 -14.23 -14.92 8.60
C LEU A 248 -13.95 -15.22 7.11
N PRO A 249 -14.62 -14.58 6.14
CA PRO A 249 -14.31 -14.79 4.73
C PRO A 249 -12.86 -14.42 4.37
N ARG A 250 -12.32 -13.37 5.02
CA ARG A 250 -10.93 -12.93 4.81
C ARG A 250 -9.93 -13.93 5.37
N LEU A 251 -10.19 -14.53 6.53
CA LEU A 251 -9.35 -15.60 7.08
C LEU A 251 -9.35 -16.84 6.20
N TRP A 252 -10.52 -17.21 5.67
CA TRP A 252 -10.62 -18.32 4.73
C TRP A 252 -9.74 -18.10 3.50
N LYS A 253 -9.71 -16.90 2.98
CA LYS A 253 -8.83 -16.49 1.87
C LYS A 253 -7.35 -16.54 2.25
N ALA A 254 -6.99 -16.18 3.47
CA ALA A 254 -5.59 -16.22 3.94
C ALA A 254 -4.99 -17.63 4.02
N ARG A 255 -5.77 -18.70 3.98
CA ARG A 255 -5.30 -20.11 3.99
C ARG A 255 -4.38 -20.46 2.81
N VAL A 256 -4.42 -19.69 1.73
CA VAL A 256 -3.55 -19.89 0.57
C VAL A 256 -2.08 -19.57 0.90
N LEU A 257 -1.84 -18.67 1.84
CA LEU A 257 -0.51 -18.17 2.19
C LEU A 257 0.49 -19.27 2.62
N PRO A 258 0.15 -20.23 3.53
CA PRO A 258 1.11 -21.29 3.90
C PRO A 258 1.56 -22.13 2.70
N GLY A 259 0.64 -22.51 1.82
CA GLY A 259 0.95 -23.27 0.62
C GLY A 259 1.87 -22.53 -0.36
N LEU A 260 1.63 -21.22 -0.55
CA LEU A 260 2.50 -20.39 -1.38
C LEU A 260 3.92 -20.28 -0.82
N LEU A 261 4.04 -20.03 0.50
CA LEU A 261 5.34 -19.90 1.16
C LEU A 261 6.12 -21.22 1.18
N LEU A 262 5.45 -22.35 1.37
CA LEU A 262 6.08 -23.67 1.32
C LEU A 262 6.67 -23.95 -0.09
N ARG A 263 5.90 -23.70 -1.14
CA ARG A 263 6.37 -23.86 -2.53
C ARG A 263 7.58 -22.95 -2.82
N GLU A 264 7.52 -21.71 -2.40
CA GLU A 264 8.63 -20.76 -2.56
C GLU A 264 9.88 -21.21 -1.81
N ALA A 265 9.74 -21.68 -0.56
CA ALA A 265 10.85 -22.16 0.25
C ALA A 265 11.50 -23.42 -0.37
N GLN A 266 10.70 -24.33 -0.92
CA GLN A 266 11.18 -25.55 -1.62
C GLN A 266 11.91 -25.19 -2.91
N LYS A 267 11.37 -24.27 -3.72
CA LYS A 267 12.00 -23.80 -4.96
C LYS A 267 13.40 -23.24 -4.70
N ARG A 268 13.51 -22.34 -3.72
CA ARG A 268 14.80 -21.73 -3.34
C ARG A 268 15.80 -22.72 -2.75
N LYS A 269 15.33 -23.73 -2.00
CA LYS A 269 16.19 -24.81 -1.52
C LYS A 269 16.75 -25.64 -2.69
N ALA A 270 15.93 -25.92 -3.70
CA ALA A 270 16.36 -26.63 -4.89
C ALA A 270 17.35 -25.82 -5.76
N GLU A 271 17.20 -24.49 -5.81
CA GLU A 271 18.14 -23.59 -6.51
C GLU A 271 19.52 -23.57 -5.84
N ILE A 272 19.55 -23.49 -4.50
CA ILE A 272 20.82 -23.51 -3.72
C ILE A 272 21.55 -24.85 -3.87
N LEU A 273 20.83 -25.97 -3.99
CA LEU A 273 21.44 -27.31 -4.16
C LEU A 273 22.00 -27.54 -5.58
N LYS A 274 21.65 -26.68 -6.53
CA LYS A 274 22.11 -26.76 -7.94
C LYS A 274 23.25 -25.79 -8.25
N SER A 275 23.48 -24.79 -7.38
CA SER A 275 24.61 -23.84 -7.45
C SER A 275 25.83 -24.36 -6.70
#